data_c1234f4402b5c5a967df6533a599347b
#
_entry.id   c1234f4402b5c5a967df6533a599347b
#
_cell.length_a   1.000
_cell.length_b   1.000
_cell.length_c   1.000
_cell.angle_alpha   90.00
_cell.angle_beta   90.00
_cell.angle_gamma   90.00
#
_symmetry.space_group_name_H-M   'P 1'
#
loop_
_entity.id
_entity.type
_entity.pdbx_description
1 polymer ?
#
loop_
_entity_poly.entity_id
_entity_poly.type
_entity_poly.pdbx_seq_one_letter_code
_entity_poly.pdbx_strand_id
1 'polypeptide(L)'
;MDNKGIKKMEKHIFWRLINFFLLTFLVSCGNDSTIESIPENPKASSNIVSLEEAKIELEQLLDDTYNSYATRNVGMGKKIISNAFTINDKSLVTRSQEEETPIIHVFNFANKEGFAIMSGNREMPSLLALADSGEISQTEAIDNPGFSIFLENMEEKYKESISTYSSGSTYKVYGKWHNLVYKPNGYCKVKWGQESPYNACCPLKNGEQTLTGCVATAVAQLMTIEKYPYSHNGYSYDWTEMTAKAYGNHCTESGKNQIARLMIDLGTRENLNMSYNTKTNGGSGAKSQNIPRTLKNFGYSDGGHLIDYNTQTIVSELKNKHSVLVSGFSHKKVKNFLGIKVHTSYSGGHQWLCHGLLKRERLIETYSSDGVLQDTSIEEEWYVLCNWGWDGYEDGYYLSKAFNTVEGPVYPDTKIVDNTNGSEDYNYQYKIQAIVGIRSR
;
A
#
# COMPACT_ATOMS: atom_id res chain seq x y z
N MET A 1 -35.38 53.42 18.66
CA MET A 1 -34.61 52.18 18.43
C MET A 1 -34.37 52.03 16.94
N ASP A 2 -33.14 52.08 16.55
CA ASP A 2 -32.72 52.32 15.16
C ASP A 2 -32.84 51.06 14.31
N ASN A 3 -33.40 51.18 13.12
CA ASN A 3 -33.61 50.08 12.14
C ASN A 3 -32.30 49.32 11.76
N LYS A 4 -31.16 49.84 12.11
CA LYS A 4 -29.85 49.19 11.94
C LYS A 4 -29.54 48.11 12.99
N GLY A 5 -30.06 48.26 14.22
CA GLY A 5 -29.87 47.29 15.30
C GLY A 5 -30.66 45.99 15.10
N ILE A 6 -31.87 46.12 14.56
CA ILE A 6 -32.76 44.97 14.29
C ILE A 6 -32.20 44.12 13.15
N LYS A 7 -31.69 44.70 12.07
CA LYS A 7 -31.06 43.94 10.96
C LYS A 7 -29.75 43.23 11.34
N LYS A 8 -29.02 43.75 12.33
CA LYS A 8 -27.78 43.09 12.82
C LYS A 8 -28.09 41.91 13.71
N MET A 9 -29.17 41.99 14.50
CA MET A 9 -29.62 40.91 15.37
C MET A 9 -30.26 39.76 14.57
N GLU A 10 -31.05 40.07 13.52
CA GLU A 10 -31.60 39.06 12.61
C GLU A 10 -30.52 38.31 11.82
N LYS A 11 -29.43 38.97 11.39
CA LYS A 11 -28.30 38.30 10.72
C LYS A 11 -27.57 37.34 11.67
N HIS A 12 -27.37 37.71 12.94
CA HIS A 12 -26.68 36.79 13.89
C HIS A 12 -27.57 35.61 14.30
N ILE A 13 -28.87 35.76 14.38
CA ILE A 13 -29.83 34.68 14.64
C ILE A 13 -29.92 33.76 13.41
N PHE A 14 -29.95 34.33 12.20
CA PHE A 14 -29.99 33.58 10.95
C PHE A 14 -28.71 32.75 10.71
N TRP A 15 -27.53 33.29 11.03
CA TRP A 15 -26.25 32.53 10.96
C TRP A 15 -26.14 31.46 12.02
N ARG A 16 -26.66 31.66 13.23
CA ARG A 16 -26.70 30.61 14.28
C ARG A 16 -27.70 29.50 13.94
N LEU A 17 -28.81 29.82 13.31
CA LEU A 17 -29.77 28.81 12.85
C LEU A 17 -29.27 28.05 11.63
N ILE A 18 -28.51 28.65 10.73
CA ILE A 18 -27.89 27.96 9.60
C ILE A 18 -26.79 26.98 10.10
N ASN A 19 -25.97 27.37 11.06
CA ASN A 19 -24.99 26.45 11.65
C ASN A 19 -25.66 25.31 12.47
N PHE A 20 -26.79 25.55 13.09
CA PHE A 20 -27.57 24.51 13.77
C PHE A 20 -28.28 23.58 12.77
N PHE A 21 -28.75 24.09 11.63
CA PHE A 21 -29.39 23.29 10.58
C PHE A 21 -28.38 22.51 9.71
N LEU A 22 -27.14 22.98 9.57
CA LEU A 22 -26.09 22.21 8.87
C LEU A 22 -25.60 21.00 9.68
N LEU A 23 -25.75 21.03 11.03
CA LEU A 23 -25.43 19.87 11.87
C LEU A 23 -26.51 18.77 11.89
N THR A 24 -27.74 19.08 11.42
CA THR A 24 -28.86 18.10 11.48
C THR A 24 -29.15 17.40 10.16
N PHE A 25 -28.46 17.70 9.06
CA PHE A 25 -28.69 17.06 7.74
C PHE A 25 -27.67 15.97 7.37
N LEU A 26 -26.87 15.48 8.33
CA LEU A 26 -25.99 14.31 8.13
C LEU A 26 -26.58 13.00 8.69
N VAL A 27 -27.87 12.95 8.93
CA VAL A 27 -28.51 11.68 9.35
C VAL A 27 -29.48 11.24 8.28
N SER A 28 -29.04 10.50 7.28
CA SER A 28 -29.90 9.56 6.56
C SER A 28 -29.12 8.53 5.77
N CYS A 29 -29.30 7.30 6.17
CA CYS A 29 -29.20 6.02 5.46
C CYS A 29 -27.84 5.44 5.15
N GLY A 30 -27.46 4.46 5.94
CA GLY A 30 -26.57 3.35 5.58
C GLY A 30 -25.44 3.14 6.56
N ASN A 31 -25.56 2.18 7.48
CA ASN A 31 -24.52 1.68 8.40
C ASN A 31 -23.55 2.74 8.95
N ASP A 32 -24.06 3.67 9.73
CA ASP A 32 -23.26 4.70 10.40
C ASP A 32 -22.48 4.11 11.56
N SER A 33 -21.23 3.82 11.31
CA SER A 33 -20.20 3.77 12.33
C SER A 33 -19.91 5.22 12.73
N THR A 34 -20.43 5.64 13.86
CA THR A 34 -20.18 6.98 14.42
C THR A 34 -18.72 7.10 14.84
N ILE A 35 -18.01 8.07 14.27
CA ILE A 35 -16.67 8.45 14.77
C ILE A 35 -16.83 8.91 16.22
N GLU A 36 -16.14 8.26 17.16
CA GLU A 36 -16.23 8.59 18.59
C GLU A 36 -15.75 10.02 18.86
N SER A 37 -16.51 10.77 19.63
CA SER A 37 -16.14 12.12 20.08
C SER A 37 -14.96 12.10 21.05
N ILE A 38 -14.17 13.18 21.03
CA ILE A 38 -13.06 13.40 21.98
C ILE A 38 -13.62 13.75 23.37
N PRO A 39 -12.95 13.34 24.49
CA PRO A 39 -13.38 13.69 25.85
C PRO A 39 -13.45 15.20 26.12
N GLU A 40 -14.35 15.62 27.03
CA GLU A 40 -14.60 17.06 27.34
C GLU A 40 -13.40 17.85 27.90
N ASN A 41 -12.37 17.18 28.45
CA ASN A 41 -11.16 17.82 28.96
C ASN A 41 -9.89 17.17 28.36
N PRO A 42 -9.61 17.45 27.08
CA PRO A 42 -8.46 16.84 26.42
C PRO A 42 -7.14 17.44 26.88
N LYS A 43 -6.14 16.59 27.05
CA LYS A 43 -4.76 17.01 27.27
C LYS A 43 -3.98 16.94 25.95
N ALA A 44 -2.97 17.82 25.81
CA ALA A 44 -2.06 17.76 24.68
C ALA A 44 -1.48 16.34 24.53
N SER A 45 -1.60 15.77 23.33
CA SER A 45 -0.99 14.49 22.99
C SER A 45 0.50 14.67 22.76
N SER A 46 1.33 13.76 23.27
CA SER A 46 2.74 13.71 22.88
C SER A 46 2.85 13.38 21.39
N ASN A 47 3.83 13.98 20.69
CA ASN A 47 4.12 13.58 19.30
C ASN A 47 4.78 12.21 19.22
N ILE A 48 5.37 11.74 20.32
CA ILE A 48 5.92 10.39 20.42
C ILE A 48 4.80 9.41 20.70
N VAL A 49 4.75 8.34 19.93
CA VAL A 49 3.89 7.17 20.16
C VAL A 49 4.72 6.09 20.82
N SER A 50 4.28 5.61 21.99
CA SER A 50 4.95 4.50 22.66
C SER A 50 4.61 3.17 21.99
N LEU A 51 5.46 2.14 22.24
CA LEU A 51 5.19 0.78 21.76
C LEU A 51 3.85 0.23 22.27
N GLU A 52 3.47 0.55 23.51
CA GLU A 52 2.22 0.09 24.10
C GLU A 52 1.00 0.78 23.48
N GLU A 53 1.07 2.10 23.23
CA GLU A 53 0.01 2.83 22.50
C GLU A 53 -0.19 2.28 21.09
N ALA A 54 0.91 2.07 20.36
CA ALA A 54 0.88 1.48 19.03
C ALA A 54 0.28 0.07 19.02
N LYS A 55 0.58 -0.73 20.07
CA LYS A 55 0.03 -2.07 20.25
C LYS A 55 -1.47 -2.06 20.47
N ILE A 56 -1.97 -1.21 21.38
CA ILE A 56 -3.41 -1.07 21.65
C ILE A 56 -4.16 -0.68 20.38
N GLU A 57 -3.64 0.27 19.63
CA GLU A 57 -4.21 0.69 18.33
C GLU A 57 -4.21 -0.44 17.30
N LEU A 58 -3.10 -1.21 17.23
CA LEU A 58 -3.00 -2.36 16.33
C LEU A 58 -3.99 -3.47 16.71
N GLU A 59 -4.15 -3.78 17.99
CA GLU A 59 -5.10 -4.79 18.45
C GLU A 59 -6.54 -4.43 18.07
N GLN A 60 -6.94 -3.16 18.21
CA GLN A 60 -8.23 -2.68 17.74
C GLN A 60 -8.36 -2.83 16.20
N LEU A 61 -7.33 -2.45 15.44
CA LEU A 61 -7.33 -2.62 13.98
C LEU A 61 -7.49 -4.09 13.58
N LEU A 62 -6.80 -5.01 14.25
CA LEU A 62 -6.90 -6.45 13.98
C LEU A 62 -8.29 -6.99 14.30
N ASP A 63 -8.89 -6.52 15.38
CA ASP A 63 -10.28 -6.90 15.75
C ASP A 63 -11.28 -6.42 14.69
N ASP A 64 -11.15 -5.20 14.21
CA ASP A 64 -12.02 -4.62 13.16
C ASP A 64 -11.83 -5.29 11.79
N THR A 65 -10.60 -5.65 11.43
CA THR A 65 -10.26 -6.14 10.07
C THR A 65 -10.34 -7.65 9.91
N TYR A 66 -9.96 -8.41 10.93
CA TYR A 66 -9.85 -9.88 10.85
C TYR A 66 -10.84 -10.59 11.75
N ASN A 67 -11.05 -10.13 12.99
CA ASN A 67 -11.84 -10.86 13.98
C ASN A 67 -13.35 -10.69 13.80
N SER A 68 -13.83 -9.52 13.33
CA SER A 68 -15.24 -9.30 13.01
C SER A 68 -15.73 -10.21 11.86
N TYR A 69 -14.82 -10.70 11.01
CA TYR A 69 -15.09 -11.66 9.94
C TYR A 69 -14.82 -13.12 10.33
N ALA A 70 -13.96 -13.38 11.31
CA ALA A 70 -13.67 -14.74 11.80
C ALA A 70 -14.89 -15.42 12.42
N THR A 71 -15.83 -14.66 12.99
CA THR A 71 -17.09 -15.19 13.53
C THR A 71 -18.06 -15.66 12.45
N ARG A 72 -17.83 -15.33 11.16
CA ARG A 72 -18.69 -15.72 10.01
C ARG A 72 -18.05 -16.73 9.06
N ASN A 73 -16.72 -16.94 9.13
CA ASN A 73 -15.99 -17.88 8.28
C ASN A 73 -15.02 -18.71 9.12
N VAL A 74 -15.35 -19.98 9.32
CA VAL A 74 -14.48 -20.99 9.92
C VAL A 74 -13.23 -21.14 9.06
N GLY A 75 -12.09 -20.55 9.46
CA GLY A 75 -10.82 -20.73 8.75
C GLY A 75 -9.84 -19.54 8.76
N MET A 76 -10.25 -18.35 9.15
CA MET A 76 -9.30 -17.25 9.40
C MET A 76 -8.99 -17.20 10.91
N GLY A 77 -7.77 -17.62 11.27
CA GLY A 77 -7.28 -17.54 12.65
C GLY A 77 -7.14 -16.07 13.12
N LYS A 78 -7.32 -15.85 14.41
CA LYS A 78 -7.02 -14.57 15.04
C LYS A 78 -5.53 -14.28 14.89
N LYS A 79 -5.16 -13.10 14.33
CA LYS A 79 -3.77 -12.66 14.32
C LYS A 79 -3.30 -12.39 15.76
N ILE A 80 -2.24 -13.04 16.17
CA ILE A 80 -1.68 -12.96 17.52
C ILE A 80 -0.29 -12.34 17.42
N ILE A 81 -0.06 -11.24 18.12
CA ILE A 81 1.28 -10.61 18.19
C ILE A 81 2.20 -11.56 18.98
N SER A 82 3.26 -12.03 18.34
CA SER A 82 4.26 -12.93 18.93
C SER A 82 5.53 -12.20 19.40
N ASN A 83 5.90 -11.12 18.70
CA ASN A 83 7.07 -10.32 19.01
C ASN A 83 6.83 -8.87 18.58
N ALA A 84 7.40 -7.92 19.33
CA ALA A 84 7.38 -6.51 18.98
C ALA A 84 8.71 -5.85 19.35
N PHE A 85 9.14 -4.89 18.54
CA PHE A 85 10.33 -4.09 18.80
C PHE A 85 10.22 -2.71 18.19
N THR A 86 11.01 -1.77 18.75
CA THR A 86 11.07 -0.38 18.27
C THR A 86 12.39 -0.16 17.51
N ILE A 87 12.32 0.58 16.43
CA ILE A 87 13.48 1.12 15.72
C ILE A 87 13.53 2.61 16.02
N ASN A 88 14.67 3.05 16.57
CA ASN A 88 14.90 4.42 17.02
C ASN A 88 15.83 5.18 16.07
N ASP A 89 15.67 6.50 16.02
CA ASP A 89 16.58 7.39 15.31
C ASP A 89 17.79 7.74 16.21
N LYS A 90 18.93 7.25 15.81
CA LYS A 90 20.20 7.54 16.48
C LYS A 90 20.80 8.89 16.10
N SER A 91 20.29 9.54 15.04
CA SER A 91 20.81 10.83 14.56
C SER A 91 20.24 12.04 15.32
N LEU A 92 19.12 11.87 16.02
CA LEU A 92 18.41 12.92 16.76
C LEU A 92 18.83 13.03 18.23
N VAL A 93 19.87 12.31 18.67
CA VAL A 93 20.38 12.42 20.03
C VAL A 93 20.98 13.82 20.23
N THR A 94 20.19 14.74 20.80
CA THR A 94 20.70 16.03 21.26
C THR A 94 21.41 15.84 22.60
N ARG A 95 22.48 16.64 22.86
CA ARG A 95 23.30 16.56 24.08
C ARG A 95 22.56 16.70 25.42
N SER A 96 21.24 16.91 25.40
CA SER A 96 20.43 17.16 26.59
C SER A 96 19.34 16.09 26.88
N GLN A 97 19.13 15.12 26.00
CA GLN A 97 18.18 14.02 26.22
C GLN A 97 18.78 12.70 25.73
N GLU A 98 19.01 11.78 26.66
CA GLU A 98 19.49 10.42 26.40
C GLU A 98 18.40 9.48 25.86
N GLU A 99 17.16 9.96 25.59
CA GLU A 99 16.06 9.15 25.09
C GLU A 99 16.12 9.08 23.56
N GLU A 100 16.34 7.86 23.06
CA GLU A 100 16.25 7.52 21.63
C GLU A 100 14.80 7.76 21.14
N THR A 101 14.62 8.57 20.10
CA THR A 101 13.30 8.85 19.54
C THR A 101 12.82 7.68 18.65
N PRO A 102 11.66 7.08 18.93
CA PRO A 102 11.15 6.01 18.11
C PRO A 102 10.79 6.51 16.70
N ILE A 103 11.24 5.80 15.68
CA ILE A 103 10.86 6.00 14.27
C ILE A 103 9.62 5.17 13.96
N ILE A 104 9.72 3.86 14.19
CA ILE A 104 8.68 2.87 13.93
C ILE A 104 8.66 1.80 15.01
N HIS A 105 7.49 1.20 15.16
CA HIS A 105 7.26 -0.01 15.93
C HIS A 105 6.90 -1.14 14.97
N VAL A 106 7.57 -2.27 15.11
CA VAL A 106 7.32 -3.50 14.33
C VAL A 106 6.66 -4.52 15.22
N PHE A 107 5.57 -5.11 14.76
CA PHE A 107 4.84 -6.18 15.41
C PHE A 107 4.77 -7.39 14.49
N ASN A 108 5.41 -8.48 14.85
CA ASN A 108 5.32 -9.74 14.11
C ASN A 108 4.19 -10.60 14.65
N PHE A 109 3.46 -11.27 13.77
CA PHE A 109 2.40 -12.20 14.15
C PHE A 109 2.95 -13.62 14.28
N ALA A 110 2.30 -14.43 15.12
CA ALA A 110 2.66 -15.83 15.32
C ALA A 110 2.64 -16.61 14.00
N ASN A 111 3.43 -17.68 13.94
CA ASN A 111 3.51 -18.59 12.79
C ASN A 111 3.91 -17.89 11.46
N LYS A 112 4.59 -16.75 11.51
CA LYS A 112 4.93 -15.92 10.33
C LYS A 112 3.69 -15.52 9.51
N GLU A 113 2.56 -15.34 10.18
CA GLU A 113 1.30 -14.91 9.57
C GLU A 113 1.25 -13.41 9.29
N GLY A 114 2.41 -12.78 9.11
CA GLY A 114 2.59 -11.40 8.75
C GLY A 114 3.10 -10.52 9.89
N PHE A 115 3.05 -9.22 9.63
CA PHE A 115 3.54 -8.20 10.54
C PHE A 115 2.78 -6.89 10.37
N ALA A 116 2.91 -6.00 11.35
CA ALA A 116 2.50 -4.60 11.21
C ALA A 116 3.70 -3.67 11.46
N ILE A 117 3.73 -2.56 10.72
CA ILE A 117 4.65 -1.45 10.96
C ILE A 117 3.81 -0.24 11.34
N MET A 118 3.99 0.24 12.56
CA MET A 118 3.32 1.42 13.10
C MET A 118 4.32 2.57 13.25
N SER A 119 3.85 3.81 13.12
CA SER A 119 4.70 4.98 13.33
C SER A 119 5.00 5.21 14.82
N GLY A 120 6.23 5.60 15.13
CA GLY A 120 6.63 6.14 16.43
C GLY A 120 6.32 7.64 16.60
N ASN A 121 5.75 8.30 15.58
CA ASN A 121 5.49 9.74 15.57
C ASN A 121 4.06 10.03 15.07
N ARG A 122 3.29 10.85 15.80
CA ARG A 122 1.90 11.20 15.47
C ARG A 122 1.75 12.14 14.27
N GLU A 123 2.81 12.81 13.85
CA GLU A 123 2.84 13.61 12.62
C GLU A 123 2.92 12.74 11.35
N MET A 124 3.21 11.46 11.52
CA MET A 124 3.17 10.45 10.47
C MET A 124 1.86 9.66 10.54
N PRO A 125 1.41 9.07 9.42
CA PRO A 125 0.37 8.06 9.44
C PRO A 125 0.65 6.97 10.47
N SER A 126 -0.34 6.64 11.32
CA SER A 126 -0.11 5.73 12.45
C SER A 126 0.22 4.31 12.02
N LEU A 127 -0.48 3.77 11.01
CA LEU A 127 -0.16 2.50 10.37
C LEU A 127 0.60 2.76 9.08
N LEU A 128 1.72 2.10 8.86
CA LEU A 128 2.48 2.18 7.60
C LEU A 128 2.24 0.95 6.73
N ALA A 129 2.25 -0.24 7.33
CA ALA A 129 1.99 -1.51 6.64
C ALA A 129 1.32 -2.53 7.56
N LEU A 130 0.45 -3.37 6.99
CA LEU A 130 -0.16 -4.53 7.64
C LEU A 130 -0.09 -5.71 6.68
N ALA A 131 0.96 -6.52 6.80
CA ALA A 131 1.20 -7.67 5.94
C ALA A 131 0.46 -8.92 6.43
N ASP A 132 0.03 -9.75 5.50
CA ASP A 132 -0.70 -10.99 5.74
C ASP A 132 0.22 -12.23 5.85
N SER A 133 1.52 -12.06 5.58
CA SER A 133 2.51 -13.12 5.60
C SER A 133 3.91 -12.56 5.80
N GLY A 134 4.86 -13.41 6.20
CA GLY A 134 6.24 -13.03 6.49
C GLY A 134 6.44 -12.54 7.92
N GLU A 135 7.63 -12.10 8.22
CA GLU A 135 8.03 -11.49 9.49
C GLU A 135 9.18 -10.52 9.23
N ILE A 136 9.32 -9.50 10.07
CA ILE A 136 10.48 -8.60 10.03
C ILE A 136 11.47 -9.02 11.11
N SER A 137 12.68 -9.36 10.68
CA SER A 137 13.81 -9.67 11.56
C SER A 137 14.73 -8.47 11.70
N GLN A 138 15.31 -8.30 12.90
CA GLN A 138 16.37 -7.30 13.12
C GLN A 138 17.70 -7.71 12.48
N THR A 139 17.87 -9.01 12.16
CA THR A 139 19.14 -9.58 11.68
C THR A 139 19.07 -10.01 10.22
N GLU A 140 17.95 -10.56 9.77
CA GLU A 140 17.74 -11.06 8.42
C GLU A 140 17.20 -9.96 7.49
N ALA A 141 17.60 -10.01 6.23
CA ALA A 141 17.13 -9.08 5.23
C ALA A 141 15.93 -9.66 4.45
N ILE A 142 14.96 -8.81 4.14
CA ILE A 142 13.80 -9.18 3.33
C ILE A 142 14.18 -9.15 1.84
N ASP A 143 13.78 -10.17 1.10
CA ASP A 143 14.04 -10.32 -0.35
C ASP A 143 12.74 -10.11 -1.15
N ASN A 144 12.16 -8.92 -1.06
CA ASN A 144 10.97 -8.53 -1.82
C ASN A 144 11.18 -7.14 -2.44
N PRO A 145 11.33 -7.05 -3.79
CA PRO A 145 11.60 -5.78 -4.45
C PRO A 145 10.49 -4.74 -4.26
N GLY A 146 9.23 -5.17 -4.28
CA GLY A 146 8.08 -4.27 -4.10
C GLY A 146 8.03 -3.67 -2.70
N PHE A 147 8.24 -4.51 -1.68
CA PHE A 147 8.33 -4.05 -0.30
C PHE A 147 9.54 -3.13 -0.08
N SER A 148 10.67 -3.40 -0.73
CA SER A 148 11.84 -2.53 -0.68
C SER A 148 11.54 -1.13 -1.26
N ILE A 149 10.81 -1.05 -2.38
CA ILE A 149 10.35 0.24 -2.98
C ILE A 149 9.44 0.98 -2.00
N PHE A 150 8.50 0.29 -1.35
CA PHE A 150 7.63 0.88 -0.35
C PHE A 150 8.43 1.50 0.81
N LEU A 151 9.37 0.75 1.39
CA LEU A 151 10.20 1.22 2.51
C LEU A 151 11.07 2.41 2.12
N GLU A 152 11.63 2.43 0.91
CA GLU A 152 12.41 3.56 0.39
C GLU A 152 11.57 4.84 0.36
N ASN A 153 10.35 4.76 -0.17
CA ASN A 153 9.43 5.89 -0.22
C ASN A 153 8.99 6.36 1.19
N MET A 154 8.79 5.41 2.11
CA MET A 154 8.45 5.74 3.50
C MET A 154 9.58 6.44 4.25
N GLU A 155 10.83 6.00 4.05
CA GLU A 155 11.99 6.65 4.66
C GLU A 155 12.12 8.12 4.23
N GLU A 156 11.82 8.42 2.98
CA GLU A 156 11.85 9.79 2.49
C GLU A 156 10.76 10.65 3.12
N LYS A 157 9.53 10.13 3.19
CA LYS A 157 8.44 10.82 3.88
C LYS A 157 8.72 11.05 5.36
N TYR A 158 9.37 10.12 6.03
CA TYR A 158 9.80 10.28 7.41
C TYR A 158 10.80 11.45 7.55
N LYS A 159 11.83 11.51 6.71
CA LYS A 159 12.82 12.60 6.72
C LYS A 159 12.19 13.96 6.47
N GLU A 160 11.19 14.02 5.62
CA GLU A 160 10.42 15.22 5.31
C GLU A 160 9.58 15.68 6.53
N SER A 161 8.87 14.78 7.19
CA SER A 161 8.02 15.10 8.35
C SER A 161 8.81 15.69 9.51
N ILE A 162 10.05 15.23 9.75
CA ILE A 162 10.92 15.75 10.79
C ILE A 162 11.39 17.18 10.45
N SER A 163 11.59 17.51 9.17
CA SER A 163 12.09 18.82 8.73
C SER A 163 11.06 19.96 8.85
N THR A 164 9.76 19.61 8.92
CA THR A 164 8.64 20.58 8.96
C THR A 164 8.20 20.95 10.39
N TYR A 165 8.87 20.44 11.42
CA TYR A 165 8.48 20.69 12.80
C TYR A 165 8.61 22.18 13.15
N SER A 166 7.47 22.87 13.33
CA SER A 166 7.40 24.22 13.87
C SER A 166 6.68 24.19 15.23
N SER A 167 7.30 24.77 16.25
CA SER A 167 6.68 24.99 17.57
C SER A 167 5.53 25.98 17.42
N GLY A 168 4.32 25.49 17.25
CA GLY A 168 3.09 26.31 17.17
C GLY A 168 2.52 26.62 18.56
N SER A 169 1.68 27.65 18.65
CA SER A 169 0.90 28.03 19.84
C SER A 169 -0.37 27.16 20.03
N THR A 170 -0.47 26.05 19.31
CA THR A 170 -1.61 25.13 19.34
C THR A 170 -1.15 23.71 19.60
N TYR A 171 -2.07 22.88 20.14
CA TYR A 171 -1.85 21.43 20.27
C TYR A 171 -3.03 20.66 19.69
N LYS A 172 -2.76 19.42 19.23
CA LYS A 172 -3.76 18.52 18.66
C LYS A 172 -4.16 17.44 19.66
N VAL A 173 -5.42 17.05 19.61
CA VAL A 173 -5.99 15.91 20.31
C VAL A 173 -6.59 14.98 19.28
N TYR A 174 -6.25 13.69 19.38
CA TYR A 174 -6.62 12.69 18.40
C TYR A 174 -7.67 11.75 18.96
N GLY A 175 -8.77 11.60 18.22
CA GLY A 175 -9.79 10.59 18.48
C GLY A 175 -9.30 9.19 18.12
N LYS A 176 -10.14 8.19 18.42
CA LYS A 176 -9.87 6.80 18.03
C LYS A 176 -10.01 6.60 16.53
N TRP A 177 -9.24 5.67 15.99
CA TRP A 177 -9.37 5.25 14.60
C TRP A 177 -10.62 4.41 14.39
N HIS A 178 -11.32 4.70 13.32
CA HIS A 178 -12.37 3.90 12.74
C HIS A 178 -11.86 3.23 11.46
N ASN A 179 -12.00 1.90 11.36
CA ASN A 179 -11.39 1.09 10.32
C ASN A 179 -12.45 0.51 9.38
N LEU A 180 -12.35 0.78 8.08
CA LEU A 180 -13.26 0.34 7.04
C LEU A 180 -12.50 -0.47 5.98
N VAL A 181 -12.84 -1.75 5.85
CA VAL A 181 -12.21 -2.64 4.87
C VAL A 181 -13.11 -2.75 3.65
N TYR A 182 -12.55 -2.37 2.48
CA TYR A 182 -13.19 -2.58 1.19
C TYR A 182 -12.54 -3.78 0.50
N LYS A 183 -13.15 -4.96 0.69
CA LYS A 183 -12.79 -6.15 -0.07
C LYS A 183 -13.82 -6.30 -1.20
N PRO A 184 -13.47 -5.98 -2.44
CA PRO A 184 -14.36 -6.21 -3.56
C PRO A 184 -14.66 -7.72 -3.66
N ASN A 185 -15.89 -8.08 -4.04
CA ASN A 185 -16.20 -9.45 -4.44
C ASN A 185 -15.32 -9.78 -5.65
N GLY A 186 -14.29 -10.58 -5.48
CA GLY A 186 -13.33 -10.88 -6.55
C GLY A 186 -11.91 -10.35 -6.31
N TYR A 187 -11.47 -10.12 -5.06
CA TYR A 187 -10.06 -9.87 -4.81
C TYR A 187 -9.18 -11.07 -5.16
N CYS A 188 -7.91 -10.80 -5.50
CA CYS A 188 -6.95 -11.85 -5.83
C CYS A 188 -6.74 -12.80 -4.64
N LYS A 189 -6.96 -14.09 -4.86
CA LYS A 189 -6.79 -15.13 -3.84
C LYS A 189 -5.50 -15.93 -4.03
N VAL A 190 -4.87 -15.79 -5.19
CA VAL A 190 -3.65 -16.52 -5.51
C VAL A 190 -2.41 -15.75 -5.01
N LYS A 191 -1.39 -16.51 -4.67
CA LYS A 191 -0.10 -16.04 -4.20
C LYS A 191 0.98 -16.59 -5.14
N TRP A 192 0.95 -16.13 -6.39
CA TRP A 192 1.85 -16.61 -7.41
C TRP A 192 3.18 -15.88 -7.38
N GLY A 193 4.24 -16.61 -7.73
CA GLY A 193 5.59 -16.09 -7.85
C GLY A 193 6.11 -16.17 -9.28
N GLN A 194 7.43 -16.16 -9.41
CA GLN A 194 8.11 -16.11 -10.70
C GLN A 194 8.94 -17.35 -11.03
N GLU A 195 9.16 -18.24 -10.06
CA GLU A 195 9.93 -19.47 -10.19
C GLU A 195 9.00 -20.66 -10.50
N SER A 196 9.44 -21.89 -10.23
CA SER A 196 8.63 -23.09 -10.42
C SER A 196 7.40 -23.11 -9.48
N PRO A 197 6.20 -23.48 -9.97
CA PRO A 197 5.89 -24.05 -11.29
C PRO A 197 5.59 -23.01 -12.38
N TYR A 198 5.54 -21.73 -12.05
CA TYR A 198 5.05 -20.65 -12.92
C TYR A 198 5.90 -20.49 -14.18
N ASN A 199 7.21 -20.70 -14.09
CA ASN A 199 8.16 -20.53 -15.18
C ASN A 199 8.46 -21.79 -16.00
N ALA A 200 7.71 -22.90 -15.77
CA ALA A 200 8.01 -24.17 -16.40
C ALA A 200 8.03 -24.12 -17.94
N CYS A 201 7.25 -23.22 -18.55
CA CYS A 201 7.22 -22.98 -20.00
C CYS A 201 8.14 -21.85 -20.46
N CYS A 202 8.84 -21.16 -19.57
CA CYS A 202 9.77 -20.10 -19.96
C CYS A 202 11.03 -20.67 -20.62
N PRO A 203 11.72 -19.91 -21.50
CA PRO A 203 12.93 -20.42 -22.17
C PRO A 203 14.08 -20.63 -21.18
N LEU A 204 14.97 -21.55 -21.53
CA LEU A 204 16.27 -21.69 -20.86
C LEU A 204 17.25 -20.63 -21.37
N LYS A 205 18.09 -20.10 -20.50
CA LYS A 205 19.23 -19.25 -20.83
C LYS A 205 20.48 -19.81 -20.19
N ASN A 206 21.48 -20.17 -21.03
CA ASN A 206 22.71 -20.85 -20.61
C ASN A 206 22.45 -22.14 -19.80
N GLY A 207 21.39 -22.89 -20.14
CA GLY A 207 21.01 -24.11 -19.44
C GLY A 207 20.23 -23.92 -18.14
N GLU A 208 20.02 -22.68 -17.69
CA GLU A 208 19.24 -22.36 -16.49
C GLU A 208 17.82 -21.90 -16.85
N GLN A 209 16.85 -22.22 -16.00
CA GLN A 209 15.46 -21.78 -16.14
C GLN A 209 15.36 -20.29 -15.91
N THR A 210 14.74 -19.56 -16.85
CA THR A 210 14.46 -18.12 -16.67
C THR A 210 13.20 -17.91 -15.82
N LEU A 211 13.07 -16.72 -15.22
CA LEU A 211 11.87 -16.34 -14.45
C LEU A 211 10.72 -15.94 -15.39
N THR A 212 9.46 -15.98 -14.89
CA THR A 212 8.31 -15.40 -15.61
C THR A 212 8.42 -13.90 -15.78
N GLY A 213 9.03 -13.21 -14.81
CA GLY A 213 9.08 -11.76 -14.69
C GLY A 213 7.85 -11.18 -13.98
N CYS A 214 8.08 -10.15 -13.15
CA CYS A 214 7.06 -9.53 -12.31
C CYS A 214 5.86 -9.00 -13.11
N VAL A 215 6.08 -8.49 -14.32
CA VAL A 215 5.02 -7.94 -15.17
C VAL A 215 4.04 -9.04 -15.61
N ALA A 216 4.55 -10.19 -16.05
CA ALA A 216 3.69 -11.32 -16.42
C ALA A 216 2.93 -11.87 -15.22
N THR A 217 3.62 -12.01 -14.07
CA THR A 217 3.02 -12.49 -12.82
C THR A 217 1.88 -11.57 -12.35
N ALA A 218 2.10 -10.26 -12.31
CA ALA A 218 1.08 -9.29 -11.88
C ALA A 218 -0.13 -9.27 -12.81
N VAL A 219 0.06 -9.34 -14.15
CA VAL A 219 -1.02 -9.42 -15.13
C VAL A 219 -1.79 -10.74 -14.97
N ALA A 220 -1.08 -11.87 -14.83
CA ALA A 220 -1.73 -13.17 -14.62
C ALA A 220 -2.56 -13.20 -13.33
N GLN A 221 -2.07 -12.62 -12.24
CA GLN A 221 -2.82 -12.50 -10.98
C GLN A 221 -4.08 -11.64 -11.14
N LEU A 222 -4.02 -10.52 -11.87
CA LEU A 222 -5.20 -9.73 -12.24
C LEU A 222 -6.22 -10.58 -12.99
N MET A 223 -5.78 -11.36 -13.99
CA MET A 223 -6.66 -12.24 -14.77
C MET A 223 -7.38 -13.29 -13.92
N THR A 224 -6.79 -13.74 -12.80
CA THR A 224 -7.45 -14.70 -11.88
C THR A 224 -8.68 -14.12 -11.18
N ILE A 225 -8.76 -12.81 -10.99
CA ILE A 225 -9.91 -12.13 -10.38
C ILE A 225 -11.11 -12.23 -11.29
N GLU A 226 -10.91 -11.91 -12.57
CA GLU A 226 -11.94 -11.90 -13.60
C GLU A 226 -12.23 -13.32 -14.16
N LYS A 227 -11.31 -14.28 -13.91
CA LYS A 227 -11.30 -15.61 -14.54
C LYS A 227 -11.43 -15.51 -16.06
N TYR A 228 -10.65 -14.62 -16.65
CA TYR A 228 -10.70 -14.25 -18.05
C TYR A 228 -9.30 -14.01 -18.63
N PRO A 229 -9.05 -14.40 -19.93
CA PRO A 229 -9.96 -14.99 -20.89
C PRO A 229 -10.19 -16.49 -20.66
N TYR A 230 -11.21 -17.06 -21.29
CA TYR A 230 -11.42 -18.50 -21.30
C TYR A 230 -10.49 -19.25 -22.26
N SER A 231 -9.98 -18.54 -23.27
CA SER A 231 -9.01 -19.09 -24.21
C SER A 231 -8.19 -17.98 -24.88
N HIS A 232 -7.00 -18.32 -25.32
CA HIS A 232 -6.11 -17.46 -26.11
C HIS A 232 -5.31 -18.30 -27.12
N ASN A 233 -5.24 -17.89 -28.39
CA ASN A 233 -4.51 -18.58 -29.45
C ASN A 233 -4.77 -20.08 -29.54
N GLY A 234 -6.06 -20.48 -29.39
CA GLY A 234 -6.48 -21.87 -29.45
C GLY A 234 -6.22 -22.71 -28.20
N TYR A 235 -5.65 -22.12 -27.15
CA TYR A 235 -5.45 -22.75 -25.85
C TYR A 235 -6.53 -22.30 -24.85
N SER A 236 -7.14 -23.26 -24.12
CA SER A 236 -8.18 -22.97 -23.13
C SER A 236 -7.59 -22.93 -21.72
N TYR A 237 -8.09 -22.02 -20.87
CA TYR A 237 -7.72 -21.88 -19.48
C TYR A 237 -8.87 -22.31 -18.57
N ASP A 238 -8.67 -23.33 -17.76
CA ASP A 238 -9.56 -23.69 -16.66
C ASP A 238 -9.19 -22.93 -15.39
N TRP A 239 -9.79 -21.77 -15.24
CA TRP A 239 -9.56 -20.92 -14.08
C TRP A 239 -9.92 -21.59 -12.75
N THR A 240 -10.80 -22.58 -12.75
CA THR A 240 -11.15 -23.33 -11.53
C THR A 240 -9.97 -24.18 -11.08
N GLU A 241 -9.33 -24.91 -12.00
CA GLU A 241 -8.11 -25.67 -11.70
C GLU A 241 -6.93 -24.75 -11.36
N MET A 242 -6.70 -23.70 -12.17
CA MET A 242 -5.57 -22.78 -12.01
C MET A 242 -5.61 -22.04 -10.67
N THR A 243 -6.80 -21.76 -10.13
CA THR A 243 -7.01 -21.01 -8.87
C THR A 243 -7.53 -21.87 -7.72
N ALA A 244 -7.48 -23.19 -7.85
CA ALA A 244 -7.95 -24.14 -6.83
C ALA A 244 -7.19 -23.98 -5.49
N LYS A 245 -5.94 -23.56 -5.55
CA LYS A 245 -5.08 -23.27 -4.40
C LYS A 245 -4.45 -21.89 -4.54
N ALA A 246 -4.15 -21.26 -3.40
CA ALA A 246 -3.48 -19.96 -3.40
C ALA A 246 -2.09 -20.03 -4.06
N TYR A 247 -1.34 -21.09 -3.77
CA TYR A 247 -0.02 -21.35 -4.35
C TYR A 247 -0.14 -22.31 -5.53
N GLY A 248 0.42 -21.96 -6.68
CA GLY A 248 0.37 -22.76 -7.90
C GLY A 248 1.00 -24.15 -7.74
N ASN A 249 2.05 -24.28 -6.95
CA ASN A 249 2.71 -25.57 -6.66
C ASN A 249 1.80 -26.58 -5.93
N HIS A 250 0.72 -26.13 -5.31
CA HIS A 250 -0.28 -26.99 -4.66
C HIS A 250 -1.48 -27.32 -5.57
N CYS A 251 -1.52 -26.80 -6.79
CA CYS A 251 -2.52 -27.15 -7.80
C CYS A 251 -2.24 -28.53 -8.41
N THR A 252 -3.20 -29.08 -9.16
CA THR A 252 -3.03 -30.29 -9.98
C THR A 252 -1.93 -30.07 -11.05
N GLU A 253 -1.37 -31.13 -11.61
CA GLU A 253 -0.41 -30.98 -12.72
C GLU A 253 -1.03 -30.27 -13.93
N SER A 254 -2.31 -30.50 -14.22
CA SER A 254 -3.05 -29.75 -15.25
C SER A 254 -3.12 -28.27 -14.91
N GLY A 255 -3.47 -27.93 -13.66
CA GLY A 255 -3.51 -26.54 -13.21
C GLY A 255 -2.13 -25.84 -13.29
N LYS A 256 -1.05 -26.51 -12.84
CA LYS A 256 0.32 -25.99 -12.96
C LYS A 256 0.72 -25.74 -14.41
N ASN A 257 0.43 -26.70 -15.31
CA ASN A 257 0.76 -26.57 -16.73
C ASN A 257 0.00 -25.41 -17.39
N GLN A 258 -1.27 -25.20 -17.01
CA GLN A 258 -2.07 -24.10 -17.52
C GLN A 258 -1.56 -22.76 -17.00
N ILE A 259 -1.15 -22.65 -15.73
CA ILE A 259 -0.53 -21.45 -15.16
C ILE A 259 0.76 -21.13 -15.90
N ALA A 260 1.66 -22.11 -16.06
CA ALA A 260 2.92 -21.91 -16.78
C ALA A 260 2.69 -21.54 -18.26
N ARG A 261 1.65 -22.11 -18.88
CA ARG A 261 1.23 -21.75 -20.24
C ARG A 261 0.76 -20.30 -20.33
N LEU A 262 -0.08 -19.84 -19.40
CA LEU A 262 -0.51 -18.45 -19.34
C LEU A 262 0.68 -17.49 -19.22
N MET A 263 1.67 -17.82 -18.36
CA MET A 263 2.85 -16.99 -18.16
C MET A 263 3.68 -16.81 -19.44
N ILE A 264 3.89 -17.90 -20.20
CA ILE A 264 4.63 -17.78 -21.47
C ILE A 264 3.81 -17.08 -22.56
N ASP A 265 2.50 -17.31 -22.64
CA ASP A 265 1.61 -16.63 -23.59
C ASP A 265 1.58 -15.12 -23.36
N LEU A 266 1.57 -14.67 -22.08
CA LEU A 266 1.73 -13.27 -21.72
C LEU A 266 3.09 -12.70 -22.17
N GLY A 267 4.15 -13.50 -22.07
CA GLY A 267 5.51 -13.06 -22.37
C GLY A 267 5.87 -12.94 -23.85
N THR A 268 5.00 -13.37 -24.77
CA THR A 268 5.30 -13.32 -26.23
C THR A 268 5.60 -11.91 -26.73
N ARG A 269 6.23 -11.82 -27.91
CA ARG A 269 6.62 -10.56 -28.53
C ARG A 269 5.41 -9.64 -28.83
N GLU A 270 4.29 -10.22 -29.22
CA GLU A 270 3.05 -9.52 -29.56
C GLU A 270 2.37 -8.96 -28.31
N ASN A 271 2.63 -9.58 -27.15
CA ASN A 271 2.06 -9.24 -25.84
C ASN A 271 3.03 -8.37 -25.04
N LEU A 272 3.56 -8.88 -23.94
CA LEU A 272 4.46 -8.12 -23.05
C LEU A 272 5.84 -7.87 -23.68
N ASN A 273 6.23 -8.67 -24.67
CA ASN A 273 7.58 -8.66 -25.25
C ASN A 273 8.66 -8.83 -24.16
N MET A 274 8.55 -9.93 -23.43
CA MET A 274 9.37 -10.22 -22.26
C MET A 274 10.84 -10.42 -22.64
N SER A 275 11.74 -9.78 -21.90
CA SER A 275 13.16 -10.08 -21.89
C SER A 275 13.43 -11.13 -20.82
N TYR A 276 13.59 -12.38 -21.24
CA TYR A 276 13.79 -13.49 -20.33
C TYR A 276 15.21 -13.56 -19.77
N ASN A 277 15.34 -13.75 -18.46
CA ASN A 277 16.61 -13.86 -17.78
C ASN A 277 16.52 -14.75 -16.53
N THR A 278 17.65 -15.25 -16.04
CA THR A 278 17.75 -16.05 -14.83
C THR A 278 17.73 -15.15 -13.59
N LYS A 279 17.45 -15.73 -12.43
CA LYS A 279 17.47 -15.02 -11.14
C LYS A 279 18.83 -14.38 -10.86
N THR A 280 19.90 -15.11 -11.14
CA THR A 280 21.28 -14.67 -10.94
C THR A 280 21.70 -13.52 -11.82
N ASN A 281 21.03 -13.34 -12.95
CA ASN A 281 21.31 -12.27 -13.93
C ASN A 281 20.25 -11.15 -13.94
N GLY A 282 19.62 -10.89 -12.79
CA GLY A 282 18.71 -9.76 -12.61
C GLY A 282 17.25 -10.03 -12.96
N GLY A 283 16.89 -11.29 -13.29
CA GLY A 283 15.51 -11.68 -13.55
C GLY A 283 14.94 -11.22 -14.91
N SER A 284 13.76 -11.73 -15.25
CA SER A 284 13.03 -11.40 -16.47
C SER A 284 12.20 -10.12 -16.28
N GLY A 285 12.03 -9.32 -17.37
CA GLY A 285 11.30 -8.06 -17.28
C GLY A 285 10.63 -7.65 -18.60
N ALA A 286 9.61 -6.82 -18.50
CA ALA A 286 8.94 -6.19 -19.63
C ALA A 286 8.57 -4.73 -19.28
N LYS A 287 8.29 -3.93 -20.29
CA LYS A 287 7.83 -2.55 -20.08
C LYS A 287 6.35 -2.54 -19.73
N SER A 288 5.96 -1.83 -18.65
CA SER A 288 4.56 -1.67 -18.22
C SER A 288 3.66 -1.09 -19.32
N GLN A 289 4.21 -0.26 -20.23
CA GLN A 289 3.49 0.29 -21.39
C GLN A 289 2.95 -0.79 -22.34
N ASN A 290 3.47 -2.02 -22.29
CA ASN A 290 2.97 -3.12 -23.12
C ASN A 290 1.69 -3.77 -22.56
N ILE A 291 1.36 -3.56 -21.27
CA ILE A 291 0.23 -4.20 -20.59
C ILE A 291 -1.11 -3.87 -21.25
N PRO A 292 -1.45 -2.59 -21.57
CA PRO A 292 -2.74 -2.29 -22.19
C PRO A 292 -2.98 -3.04 -23.50
N ARG A 293 -1.96 -3.09 -24.36
CA ARG A 293 -2.01 -3.86 -25.62
C ARG A 293 -2.16 -5.35 -25.34
N THR A 294 -1.41 -5.89 -24.38
CA THR A 294 -1.48 -7.31 -24.00
C THR A 294 -2.87 -7.70 -23.55
N LEU A 295 -3.49 -6.94 -22.66
CA LEU A 295 -4.85 -7.19 -22.21
C LEU A 295 -5.86 -7.14 -23.36
N LYS A 296 -5.72 -6.18 -24.28
CA LYS A 296 -6.53 -6.15 -25.53
C LYS A 296 -6.36 -7.41 -26.36
N ASN A 297 -5.13 -7.90 -26.56
CA ASN A 297 -4.86 -9.13 -27.30
C ASN A 297 -5.48 -10.37 -26.62
N PHE A 298 -5.60 -10.34 -25.28
CA PHE A 298 -6.30 -11.36 -24.49
C PHE A 298 -7.84 -11.14 -24.43
N GLY A 299 -8.38 -10.19 -25.20
CA GLY A 299 -9.81 -9.98 -25.36
C GLY A 299 -10.46 -9.07 -24.33
N TYR A 300 -9.70 -8.33 -23.52
CA TYR A 300 -10.26 -7.32 -22.63
C TYR A 300 -10.92 -6.19 -23.43
N SER A 301 -12.09 -5.74 -22.99
CA SER A 301 -12.80 -4.62 -23.62
C SER A 301 -12.03 -3.30 -23.48
N ASP A 302 -11.31 -3.13 -22.35
CA ASP A 302 -10.33 -2.09 -22.15
C ASP A 302 -9.08 -2.65 -21.45
N GLY A 303 -7.90 -2.41 -22.04
CA GLY A 303 -6.61 -2.79 -21.47
C GLY A 303 -6.08 -1.81 -20.42
N GLY A 304 -6.79 -0.70 -20.21
CA GLY A 304 -6.37 0.38 -19.33
C GLY A 304 -5.37 1.33 -19.97
N HIS A 305 -4.90 2.26 -19.19
CA HIS A 305 -3.87 3.24 -19.59
C HIS A 305 -2.93 3.54 -18.41
N LEU A 306 -1.70 3.92 -18.74
CA LEU A 306 -0.64 4.23 -17.80
C LEU A 306 -0.78 5.68 -17.33
N ILE A 307 -0.75 5.88 -16.01
CA ILE A 307 -0.73 7.19 -15.34
C ILE A 307 0.40 7.22 -14.30
N ASP A 308 0.80 8.40 -13.87
CA ASP A 308 1.56 8.54 -12.65
C ASP A 308 0.64 8.20 -11.46
N TYR A 309 1.17 7.55 -10.41
CA TYR A 309 0.36 7.09 -9.29
C TYR A 309 -0.32 8.28 -8.60
N ASN A 310 -1.63 8.19 -8.43
CA ASN A 310 -2.44 9.18 -7.73
C ASN A 310 -3.40 8.46 -6.78
N THR A 311 -3.32 8.74 -5.48
CA THR A 311 -4.10 8.06 -4.44
C THR A 311 -5.60 8.12 -4.72
N GLN A 312 -6.16 9.29 -5.11
CA GLN A 312 -7.60 9.46 -5.33
C GLN A 312 -8.08 8.59 -6.49
N THR A 313 -7.31 8.54 -7.60
CA THR A 313 -7.62 7.72 -8.76
C THR A 313 -7.58 6.23 -8.41
N ILE A 314 -6.53 5.78 -7.71
CA ILE A 314 -6.39 4.38 -7.29
C ILE A 314 -7.52 3.97 -6.34
N VAL A 315 -7.82 4.81 -5.34
CA VAL A 315 -8.94 4.58 -4.40
C VAL A 315 -10.27 4.49 -5.15
N SER A 316 -10.50 5.37 -6.15
CA SER A 316 -11.71 5.32 -6.97
C SER A 316 -11.85 4.02 -7.77
N GLU A 317 -10.80 3.58 -8.45
CA GLU A 317 -10.80 2.30 -9.19
C GLU A 317 -11.11 1.12 -8.27
N LEU A 318 -10.39 1.01 -7.15
CA LEU A 318 -10.55 -0.10 -6.21
C LEU A 318 -11.92 -0.09 -5.49
N LYS A 319 -12.49 1.09 -5.16
CA LYS A 319 -13.88 1.20 -4.67
C LYS A 319 -14.90 0.68 -5.68
N ASN A 320 -14.66 0.93 -6.96
CA ASN A 320 -15.49 0.44 -8.07
C ASN A 320 -15.17 -1.02 -8.45
N LYS A 321 -14.40 -1.73 -7.64
CA LYS A 321 -14.01 -3.14 -7.81
C LYS A 321 -13.11 -3.40 -9.03
N HIS A 322 -12.41 -2.39 -9.50
CA HIS A 322 -11.44 -2.52 -10.58
C HIS A 322 -10.05 -2.59 -9.98
N SER A 323 -9.35 -3.69 -10.24
CA SER A 323 -7.97 -3.87 -9.81
C SER A 323 -7.02 -2.99 -10.64
N VAL A 324 -5.90 -2.62 -10.02
CA VAL A 324 -4.91 -1.71 -10.59
C VAL A 324 -3.55 -2.41 -10.59
N LEU A 325 -2.80 -2.26 -11.68
CA LEU A 325 -1.41 -2.73 -11.76
C LEU A 325 -0.47 -1.54 -11.51
N VAL A 326 0.39 -1.67 -10.51
CA VAL A 326 1.30 -0.60 -10.09
C VAL A 326 2.73 -1.02 -10.37
N SER A 327 3.56 -0.07 -10.84
CA SER A 327 4.99 -0.28 -11.07
C SER A 327 5.81 0.81 -10.39
N GLY A 328 6.99 0.44 -9.91
CA GLY A 328 7.96 1.35 -9.33
C GLY A 328 9.38 0.90 -9.63
N PHE A 329 10.33 1.81 -9.42
CA PHE A 329 11.75 1.56 -9.61
C PHE A 329 12.49 1.93 -8.33
N SER A 330 13.45 1.10 -7.92
CA SER A 330 14.40 1.42 -6.87
C SER A 330 15.79 1.50 -7.50
N HIS A 331 16.50 2.61 -7.25
CA HIS A 331 17.88 2.79 -7.73
C HIS A 331 18.92 2.75 -6.61
N LYS A 332 18.48 2.78 -5.36
CA LYS A 332 19.40 2.75 -4.23
C LYS A 332 19.90 1.33 -3.97
N LYS A 333 21.19 1.13 -3.96
CA LYS A 333 21.86 -0.05 -3.38
C LYS A 333 21.83 0.00 -1.84
N VAL A 334 20.81 0.63 -1.28
CA VAL A 334 20.68 0.75 0.18
C VAL A 334 20.13 -0.55 0.71
N LYS A 335 20.76 -1.05 1.77
CA LYS A 335 20.43 -2.32 2.41
C LYS A 335 19.60 -2.16 3.69
N ASN A 336 19.22 -0.93 4.02
CA ASN A 336 18.51 -0.62 5.25
C ASN A 336 17.65 0.63 5.07
N PHE A 337 16.33 0.50 5.24
CA PHE A 337 15.37 1.59 5.21
C PHE A 337 14.61 1.61 6.54
N LEU A 338 14.53 2.75 7.19
CA LEU A 338 13.89 2.90 8.51
C LEU A 338 14.38 1.84 9.54
N GLY A 339 15.63 1.36 9.41
CA GLY A 339 16.18 0.31 10.26
C GLY A 339 15.81 -1.13 9.83
N ILE A 340 14.95 -1.33 8.83
CA ILE A 340 14.61 -2.64 8.27
C ILE A 340 15.62 -3.01 7.19
N LYS A 341 16.22 -4.20 7.32
CA LYS A 341 17.17 -4.72 6.33
C LYS A 341 16.42 -5.30 5.13
N VAL A 342 16.88 -4.96 3.92
CA VAL A 342 16.36 -5.51 2.67
C VAL A 342 17.51 -5.96 1.76
N HIS A 343 17.25 -6.99 0.95
CA HIS A 343 18.13 -7.36 -0.13
C HIS A 343 17.84 -6.51 -1.36
N THR A 344 18.84 -5.81 -1.87
CA THR A 344 18.75 -5.04 -3.11
C THR A 344 19.43 -5.78 -4.27
N SER A 345 19.14 -7.07 -4.43
CA SER A 345 19.69 -7.86 -5.54
C SER A 345 19.10 -7.49 -6.90
N TYR A 346 18.03 -6.70 -6.93
CA TYR A 346 17.36 -6.29 -8.14
C TYR A 346 17.58 -4.82 -8.42
N SER A 347 18.54 -4.52 -9.31
CA SER A 347 18.66 -3.22 -9.97
C SER A 347 17.60 -3.15 -11.08
N GLY A 348 16.34 -2.80 -10.76
CA GLY A 348 15.29 -2.77 -11.77
C GLY A 348 13.93 -2.41 -11.18
N GLY A 349 12.98 -2.13 -12.06
CA GLY A 349 11.60 -1.91 -11.68
C GLY A 349 10.91 -3.18 -11.20
N HIS A 350 9.86 -2.99 -10.41
CA HIS A 350 8.94 -4.04 -10.02
C HIS A 350 7.52 -3.68 -10.41
N GLN A 351 6.72 -4.70 -10.76
CA GLN A 351 5.30 -4.59 -11.11
C GLN A 351 4.51 -5.45 -10.13
N TRP A 352 3.42 -4.90 -9.57
CA TRP A 352 2.56 -5.62 -8.64
C TRP A 352 1.08 -5.30 -8.85
N LEU A 353 0.22 -6.07 -8.19
CA LEU A 353 -1.23 -5.94 -8.25
C LEU A 353 -1.74 -5.25 -6.98
N CYS A 354 -2.60 -4.23 -7.13
CA CYS A 354 -3.43 -3.68 -6.06
C CYS A 354 -4.89 -4.07 -6.29
N HIS A 355 -5.56 -4.69 -5.28
CA HIS A 355 -6.86 -5.32 -5.47
C HIS A 355 -7.84 -5.18 -4.30
N GLY A 356 -7.58 -4.28 -3.36
CA GLY A 356 -8.46 -3.98 -2.24
C GLY A 356 -8.02 -2.73 -1.50
N LEU A 357 -8.84 -2.28 -0.54
CA LEU A 357 -8.61 -1.07 0.24
C LEU A 357 -8.88 -1.30 1.72
N LEU A 358 -8.12 -0.62 2.57
CA LEU A 358 -8.46 -0.30 3.95
C LEU A 358 -8.50 1.23 4.07
N LYS A 359 -9.60 1.78 4.60
CA LYS A 359 -9.72 3.17 5.02
C LYS A 359 -9.62 3.22 6.54
N ARG A 360 -8.85 4.17 7.03
CA ARG A 360 -8.86 4.55 8.45
C ARG A 360 -9.24 6.01 8.54
N GLU A 361 -10.06 6.35 9.53
CA GLU A 361 -10.45 7.74 9.78
C GLU A 361 -10.58 8.02 11.26
N ARG A 362 -10.20 9.23 11.69
CA ARG A 362 -10.37 9.70 13.08
C ARG A 362 -10.65 11.18 13.11
N LEU A 363 -11.22 11.63 14.23
CA LEU A 363 -11.39 13.03 14.54
C LEU A 363 -10.08 13.61 15.06
N ILE A 364 -9.74 14.83 14.62
CA ILE A 364 -8.67 15.64 15.19
C ILE A 364 -9.27 16.95 15.64
N GLU A 365 -9.02 17.33 16.89
CA GLU A 365 -9.33 18.65 17.44
C GLU A 365 -8.06 19.43 17.71
N THR A 366 -8.01 20.68 17.25
CA THR A 366 -6.90 21.58 17.47
C THR A 366 -7.28 22.63 18.50
N TYR A 367 -6.49 22.76 19.55
CA TYR A 367 -6.70 23.69 20.65
C TYR A 367 -5.57 24.73 20.68
N SER A 368 -5.91 25.95 21.11
CA SER A 368 -4.92 26.96 21.50
C SER A 368 -4.23 26.56 22.84
N SER A 369 -3.13 27.19 23.15
CA SER A 369 -2.35 26.92 24.39
C SER A 369 -3.16 27.16 25.67
N ASP A 370 -4.20 27.98 25.65
CA ASP A 370 -5.16 28.24 26.73
C ASP A 370 -6.36 27.27 26.77
N GLY A 371 -6.36 26.24 25.91
CA GLY A 371 -7.36 25.19 25.91
C GLY A 371 -8.66 25.50 25.16
N VAL A 372 -8.66 26.53 24.31
CA VAL A 372 -9.83 26.87 23.48
C VAL A 372 -9.78 26.11 22.17
N LEU A 373 -10.87 25.39 21.84
CA LEU A 373 -11.03 24.69 20.56
C LEU A 373 -10.97 25.69 19.39
N GLN A 374 -10.03 25.47 18.48
CA GLN A 374 -9.80 26.30 17.29
C GLN A 374 -10.36 25.67 16.02
N ASP A 375 -10.15 24.35 15.87
CA ASP A 375 -10.53 23.62 14.66
C ASP A 375 -10.89 22.17 14.98
N THR A 376 -11.74 21.59 14.13
CA THR A 376 -12.13 20.19 14.16
C THR A 376 -12.08 19.65 12.73
N SER A 377 -11.30 18.59 12.51
CA SER A 377 -11.10 17.98 11.21
C SER A 377 -11.15 16.46 11.28
N ILE A 378 -11.36 15.81 10.15
CA ILE A 378 -11.27 14.35 10.01
C ILE A 378 -9.98 14.04 9.28
N GLU A 379 -9.14 13.22 9.90
CA GLU A 379 -7.97 12.63 9.25
C GLU A 379 -8.39 11.33 8.58
N GLU A 380 -8.07 11.20 7.29
CA GLU A 380 -8.32 9.99 6.50
C GLU A 380 -7.01 9.40 5.98
N GLU A 381 -6.86 8.11 6.14
CA GLU A 381 -5.75 7.33 5.60
C GLU A 381 -6.25 6.18 4.75
N TRP A 382 -5.63 6.00 3.58
CA TRP A 382 -5.97 4.96 2.63
C TRP A 382 -4.80 4.01 2.43
N TYR A 383 -5.12 2.72 2.49
CA TYR A 383 -4.17 1.62 2.29
C TYR A 383 -4.64 0.79 1.12
N VAL A 384 -3.71 0.41 0.24
CA VAL A 384 -3.95 -0.49 -0.88
C VAL A 384 -3.53 -1.90 -0.51
N LEU A 385 -4.37 -2.89 -0.83
CA LEU A 385 -4.02 -4.30 -0.68
C LEU A 385 -3.13 -4.71 -1.85
N CYS A 386 -1.86 -4.90 -1.59
CA CYS A 386 -0.84 -5.29 -2.57
C CYS A 386 -0.65 -6.80 -2.59
N ASN A 387 -0.56 -7.36 -3.81
CA ASN A 387 0.03 -8.67 -4.07
C ASN A 387 1.30 -8.42 -4.90
N TRP A 388 2.44 -8.67 -4.29
CA TRP A 388 3.74 -8.35 -4.86
C TRP A 388 4.18 -9.29 -5.99
N GLY A 389 3.49 -10.43 -6.19
CA GLY A 389 3.93 -11.46 -7.15
C GLY A 389 5.20 -12.18 -6.71
N TRP A 390 5.36 -12.36 -5.40
CA TRP A 390 6.54 -12.91 -4.73
C TRP A 390 6.17 -14.06 -3.81
N ASP A 391 5.41 -15.04 -4.35
CA ASP A 391 4.90 -16.20 -3.59
C ASP A 391 4.08 -15.83 -2.33
N GLY A 392 3.45 -14.64 -2.37
CA GLY A 392 2.65 -14.12 -1.27
C GLY A 392 3.46 -13.57 -0.10
N TYR A 393 4.79 -13.54 -0.18
CA TYR A 393 5.62 -12.92 0.85
C TYR A 393 5.35 -11.43 0.93
N GLU A 394 5.12 -10.96 2.15
CA GLU A 394 4.79 -9.58 2.50
C GLU A 394 3.56 -9.01 1.78
N ASP A 395 2.67 -9.85 1.18
CA ASP A 395 1.39 -9.36 0.67
C ASP A 395 0.58 -8.75 1.82
N GLY A 396 -0.14 -7.64 1.55
CA GLY A 396 -0.89 -6.96 2.59
C GLY A 396 -1.31 -5.53 2.26
N TYR A 397 -1.76 -4.80 3.27
CA TYR A 397 -2.15 -3.40 3.18
C TYR A 397 -0.97 -2.46 3.38
N TYR A 398 -0.78 -1.55 2.46
CA TYR A 398 0.30 -0.57 2.45
C TYR A 398 -0.24 0.83 2.27
N LEU A 399 0.31 1.79 3.00
CA LEU A 399 -0.10 3.19 2.94
C LEU A 399 -0.04 3.73 1.50
N SER A 400 -1.21 4.10 0.94
CA SER A 400 -1.31 4.54 -0.46
C SER A 400 -0.50 5.79 -0.75
N LYS A 401 -0.46 6.75 0.18
CA LYS A 401 0.33 7.98 0.06
C LYS A 401 1.83 7.72 -0.11
N ALA A 402 2.35 6.58 0.34
CA ALA A 402 3.75 6.21 0.13
C ALA A 402 4.11 6.07 -1.35
N PHE A 403 3.14 5.69 -2.18
CA PHE A 403 3.32 5.53 -3.63
C PHE A 403 3.00 6.80 -4.43
N ASN A 404 2.41 7.83 -3.79
CA ASN A 404 2.03 9.06 -4.48
C ASN A 404 3.22 10.01 -4.57
N THR A 405 3.83 10.06 -5.75
CA THR A 405 4.99 10.92 -6.03
C THR A 405 4.61 12.36 -6.41
N VAL A 406 3.32 12.62 -6.65
CA VAL A 406 2.81 13.97 -7.01
C VAL A 406 2.54 14.81 -5.77
N GLU A 407 2.12 14.20 -4.66
CA GLU A 407 1.87 14.84 -3.36
C GLU A 407 3.05 14.67 -2.39
N GLY A 408 4.11 13.99 -2.81
CA GLY A 408 5.36 13.86 -2.07
C GLY A 408 6.32 15.00 -2.40
N PRO A 409 7.48 15.08 -1.72
CA PRO A 409 8.42 16.15 -1.93
C PRO A 409 8.84 16.21 -3.39
N VAL A 410 8.57 17.36 -4.01
CA VAL A 410 9.19 17.72 -5.28
C VAL A 410 10.64 18.07 -4.93
N TYR A 411 11.54 17.10 -5.05
CA TYR A 411 12.96 17.44 -4.97
C TYR A 411 13.28 18.34 -6.16
N PRO A 412 13.88 19.51 -5.94
CA PRO A 412 14.46 20.26 -7.03
C PRO A 412 15.52 19.37 -7.69
N ASP A 413 15.54 19.37 -9.04
CA ASP A 413 16.49 18.63 -9.88
C ASP A 413 17.92 18.70 -9.30
N THR A 414 18.29 17.79 -8.43
CA THR A 414 19.68 17.58 -8.07
C THR A 414 20.27 16.72 -9.18
N LYS A 415 20.91 17.37 -10.15
CA LYS A 415 21.77 16.72 -11.12
C LYS A 415 22.82 15.91 -10.36
N ILE A 416 22.62 14.60 -10.28
CA ILE A 416 23.72 13.71 -9.90
C ILE A 416 24.60 13.62 -11.14
N VAL A 417 25.67 14.37 -11.15
CA VAL A 417 26.73 14.23 -12.14
C VAL A 417 27.46 12.94 -11.81
N ASP A 418 27.10 11.86 -12.48
CA ASP A 418 27.95 10.68 -12.51
C ASP A 418 29.16 10.98 -13.39
N ASN A 419 30.33 11.12 -12.75
CA ASN A 419 31.59 11.51 -13.39
C ASN A 419 32.19 10.44 -14.33
N THR A 420 31.42 9.46 -14.77
CA THR A 420 31.99 8.35 -15.55
C THR A 420 31.58 8.29 -17.01
N ASN A 421 30.63 9.05 -17.54
CA ASN A 421 30.43 9.09 -19.03
C ASN A 421 29.32 10.08 -19.46
N GLY A 422 29.41 11.35 -19.21
CA GLY A 422 28.81 12.39 -20.07
C GLY A 422 27.35 12.28 -20.53
N SER A 423 26.55 11.35 -20.00
CA SER A 423 25.13 11.24 -20.26
C SER A 423 24.36 11.92 -19.13
N GLU A 424 23.52 12.89 -19.47
CA GLU A 424 22.55 13.48 -18.56
C GLU A 424 21.49 12.40 -18.25
N ASP A 425 21.73 11.56 -17.24
CA ASP A 425 20.69 10.70 -16.69
C ASP A 425 19.75 11.57 -15.86
N TYR A 426 18.57 11.82 -16.42
CA TYR A 426 17.44 12.37 -15.67
C TYR A 426 17.12 11.42 -14.52
N ASN A 427 17.06 11.97 -13.31
CA ASN A 427 16.84 11.23 -12.09
C ASN A 427 15.39 10.69 -12.03
N TYR A 428 15.14 9.53 -12.65
CA TYR A 428 13.85 8.82 -12.60
C TYR A 428 13.64 8.08 -11.26
N GLN A 429 14.23 8.55 -10.17
CA GLN A 429 14.41 7.81 -8.92
C GLN A 429 13.12 7.31 -8.28
N TYR A 430 11.95 7.89 -8.58
CA TYR A 430 10.71 7.58 -7.85
C TYR A 430 9.45 7.60 -8.72
N LYS A 431 9.56 7.24 -9.99
CA LYS A 431 8.37 7.22 -10.84
C LYS A 431 7.51 6.00 -10.54
N ILE A 432 6.61 6.13 -9.57
CA ILE A 432 5.55 5.15 -9.35
C ILE A 432 4.44 5.41 -10.35
N GLN A 433 4.13 4.42 -11.16
CA GLN A 433 3.09 4.48 -12.19
C GLN A 433 2.03 3.41 -11.95
N ALA A 434 0.83 3.66 -12.45
CA ALA A 434 -0.27 2.72 -12.37
C ALA A 434 -0.97 2.55 -13.72
N ILE A 435 -1.49 1.36 -13.97
CA ILE A 435 -2.40 1.09 -15.08
C ILE A 435 -3.80 0.99 -14.49
N VAL A 436 -4.65 1.91 -14.89
CA VAL A 436 -6.03 2.07 -14.46
C VAL A 436 -6.98 1.93 -15.64
N GLY A 437 -8.28 1.79 -15.38
CA GLY A 437 -9.27 1.69 -16.45
C GLY A 437 -9.31 0.30 -17.12
N ILE A 438 -8.77 -0.75 -16.49
CA ILE A 438 -8.81 -2.12 -17.01
C ILE A 438 -10.22 -2.66 -16.89
N ARG A 439 -10.76 -3.24 -18.02
CA ARG A 439 -12.11 -3.82 -18.07
C ARG A 439 -12.08 -5.09 -18.89
N SER A 440 -12.54 -6.21 -18.30
CA SER A 440 -12.59 -7.50 -19.01
C SER A 440 -13.76 -7.59 -20.01
N ARG A 441 -14.85 -6.87 -19.72
CA ARG A 441 -16.08 -6.85 -20.55
C ARG A 441 -16.74 -5.50 -20.53
#